data_420f2b1ecebeaccb349f0967229aad11
#
_entry.id   420f2b1ecebeaccb349f0967229aad11
#
_cell.length_a   1.000
_cell.length_b   1.000
_cell.length_c   1.000
_cell.angle_alpha   90.00
_cell.angle_beta   90.00
_cell.angle_gamma   90.00
#
_symmetry.space_group_name_H-M   'P 1'
#
loop_
_entity.id
_entity.type
_entity.pdbx_description
1 polymer ?
#
loop_
_entity_poly.entity_id
_entity_poly.type
_entity_poly.pdbx_seq_one_letter_code
_entity_poly.pdbx_strand_id
1 'polypeptide(L)'
;MRNFPFEHDGKTYWYSRSLAVSTCVYCKDSEGNWCALINKRGPGALTSVGKWCVPAGYLDFDEDLTQCGMRETYEETGVIIPRVLMNFHAINSIPNMSENQNVTVIYYAVLPGTIDDYELTSEHSEKDEVEEIMFIPLSMIFTTDIQFAFNNDNILLDVYNKHIVNKSK
;
A
#
# COMPACT_ATOMS: atom_id res chain seq x y z
N MET A 1 -3.63 -17.80 19.43
CA MET A 1 -3.47 -19.05 18.65
C MET A 1 -1.98 -19.28 18.44
N ARG A 2 -1.49 -20.52 18.42
CA ARG A 2 -0.09 -20.84 18.08
C ARG A 2 -0.01 -21.26 16.63
N ASN A 3 1.15 -21.02 15.99
CA ASN A 3 1.42 -21.57 14.66
C ASN A 3 1.39 -23.10 14.71
N PHE A 4 0.89 -23.73 13.65
CA PHE A 4 0.85 -25.19 13.54
C PHE A 4 1.12 -25.62 12.10
N PRO A 5 1.77 -26.79 11.89
CA PRO A 5 1.94 -27.36 10.55
C PRO A 5 0.67 -28.10 10.10
N PHE A 6 0.47 -28.15 8.80
CA PHE A 6 -0.52 -29.04 8.16
C PHE A 6 0.05 -29.62 6.87
N GLU A 7 -0.43 -30.82 6.49
CA GLU A 7 -0.02 -31.52 5.29
C GLU A 7 -1.02 -31.25 4.14
N HIS A 8 -0.50 -30.90 2.96
CA HIS A 8 -1.28 -30.77 1.75
C HIS A 8 -0.42 -31.21 0.55
N ASP A 9 -0.96 -32.12 -0.29
CA ASP A 9 -0.26 -32.68 -1.46
C ASP A 9 1.16 -33.22 -1.17
N GLY A 10 1.32 -33.88 -0.02
CA GLY A 10 2.59 -34.46 0.42
C GLY A 10 3.65 -33.44 0.85
N LYS A 11 3.27 -32.21 1.04
CA LYS A 11 4.13 -31.12 1.55
C LYS A 11 3.63 -30.60 2.88
N THR A 12 4.55 -30.20 3.75
CA THR A 12 4.23 -29.58 5.04
C THR A 12 4.16 -28.07 4.86
N TYR A 13 3.05 -27.47 5.26
CA TYR A 13 2.83 -26.04 5.33
C TYR A 13 2.66 -25.60 6.76
N TRP A 14 2.88 -24.30 7.03
CA TRP A 14 2.68 -23.71 8.35
C TRP A 14 1.53 -22.72 8.32
N TYR A 15 0.54 -22.91 9.18
CA TYR A 15 -0.46 -21.90 9.45
C TYR A 15 0.11 -20.86 10.40
N SER A 16 0.23 -19.63 9.96
CA SER A 16 0.77 -18.50 10.71
C SER A 16 0.06 -17.20 10.34
N ARG A 17 0.52 -16.08 10.89
CA ARG A 17 0.05 -14.76 10.48
C ARG A 17 0.46 -14.51 9.03
N SER A 18 -0.47 -13.95 8.24
CA SER A 18 -0.19 -13.57 6.87
C SER A 18 0.77 -12.39 6.81
N LEU A 19 1.57 -12.34 5.77
CA LEU A 19 2.46 -11.22 5.48
C LEU A 19 1.87 -10.41 4.33
N ALA A 20 1.73 -9.11 4.55
CA ALA A 20 1.27 -8.15 3.55
C ALA A 20 2.33 -7.07 3.31
N VAL A 21 2.32 -6.47 2.14
CA VAL A 21 3.16 -5.32 1.79
C VAL A 21 2.27 -4.13 1.48
N SER A 22 2.59 -2.96 2.04
CA SER A 22 1.95 -1.68 1.73
C SER A 22 2.97 -0.74 1.14
N THR A 23 2.61 0.02 0.10
CA THR A 23 3.53 0.94 -0.58
C THR A 23 3.00 2.38 -0.54
N CYS A 24 3.68 3.26 0.18
CA CYS A 24 3.40 4.69 0.20
C CYS A 24 4.08 5.36 -1.00
N VAL A 25 3.33 5.77 -2.01
CA VAL A 25 3.86 6.37 -3.24
C VAL A 25 3.62 7.86 -3.23
N TYR A 26 4.67 8.64 -3.48
CA TYR A 26 4.62 10.10 -3.50
C TYR A 26 5.03 10.65 -4.85
N CYS A 27 4.35 11.70 -5.28
CA CYS A 27 4.70 12.50 -6.45
C CYS A 27 4.34 13.95 -6.18
N LYS A 28 4.88 14.88 -6.95
CA LYS A 28 4.49 16.30 -6.88
C LYS A 28 3.40 16.58 -7.90
N ASP A 29 2.53 17.55 -7.58
CA ASP A 29 1.69 18.17 -8.60
C ASP A 29 2.47 19.21 -9.43
N SER A 30 1.83 19.80 -10.42
CA SER A 30 2.42 20.83 -11.28
C SER A 30 2.79 22.13 -10.54
N GLU A 31 2.25 22.34 -9.34
CA GLU A 31 2.56 23.49 -8.46
C GLU A 31 3.70 23.17 -7.48
N GLY A 32 4.17 21.91 -7.43
CA GLY A 32 5.25 21.45 -6.57
C GLY A 32 4.78 20.95 -5.21
N ASN A 33 3.47 20.84 -4.96
CA ASN A 33 2.93 20.28 -3.74
C ASN A 33 3.07 18.75 -3.73
N TRP A 34 3.35 18.18 -2.58
CA TRP A 34 3.42 16.74 -2.44
C TRP A 34 2.05 16.09 -2.37
N CYS A 35 1.86 15.06 -3.19
CA CYS A 35 0.68 14.22 -3.24
C CYS A 35 1.05 12.77 -2.91
N ALA A 36 0.10 12.01 -2.37
CA ALA A 36 0.22 10.58 -2.14
C ALA A 36 -0.78 9.82 -3.02
N LEU A 37 -0.34 8.70 -3.61
CA LEU A 37 -1.18 7.79 -4.35
C LEU A 37 -2.02 6.95 -3.39
N ILE A 38 -3.34 6.97 -3.57
CA ILE A 38 -4.29 6.19 -2.79
C ILE A 38 -5.35 5.57 -3.69
N ASN A 39 -5.94 4.47 -3.25
CA ASN A 39 -7.05 3.81 -3.89
C ASN A 39 -8.20 3.63 -2.91
N LYS A 40 -9.43 3.67 -3.40
CA LYS A 40 -10.65 3.44 -2.64
C LYS A 40 -11.06 1.99 -2.78
N ARG A 41 -11.25 1.32 -1.66
CA ARG A 41 -11.61 -0.09 -1.60
C ARG A 41 -13.02 -0.30 -2.11
N GLY A 42 -13.12 -1.07 -3.19
CA GLY A 42 -14.38 -1.39 -3.85
C GLY A 42 -15.20 -2.48 -3.15
N PRO A 43 -16.37 -2.81 -3.68
CA PRO A 43 -17.25 -3.83 -3.11
C PRO A 43 -16.69 -5.26 -3.13
N GLY A 44 -15.68 -5.55 -3.98
CA GLY A 44 -14.95 -6.82 -3.99
C GLY A 44 -13.93 -6.97 -2.86
N ALA A 45 -13.56 -5.88 -2.19
CA ALA A 45 -12.59 -5.93 -1.11
C ALA A 45 -13.14 -6.67 0.14
N LEU A 46 -12.32 -7.53 0.74
CA LEU A 46 -12.71 -8.36 1.90
C LEU A 46 -13.12 -7.53 3.13
N THR A 47 -12.53 -6.35 3.32
CA THR A 47 -12.78 -5.49 4.50
C THR A 47 -12.69 -4.02 4.13
N SER A 48 -13.24 -3.14 4.97
CA SER A 48 -13.11 -1.67 4.86
C SER A 48 -13.56 -1.10 3.51
N VAL A 49 -14.60 -1.69 2.90
CA VAL A 49 -15.22 -1.21 1.66
C VAL A 49 -15.58 0.27 1.77
N GLY A 50 -15.32 1.04 0.71
CA GLY A 50 -15.57 2.48 0.62
C GLY A 50 -14.53 3.35 1.32
N LYS A 51 -13.53 2.76 2.02
CA LYS A 51 -12.43 3.52 2.63
C LYS A 51 -11.22 3.58 1.70
N TRP A 52 -10.43 4.63 1.89
CA TRP A 52 -9.20 4.84 1.16
C TRP A 52 -8.00 4.15 1.82
N CYS A 53 -7.08 3.67 1.03
CA CYS A 53 -5.83 3.07 1.50
C CYS A 53 -4.69 3.34 0.52
N VAL A 54 -3.47 3.03 0.95
CA VAL A 54 -2.33 2.91 0.05
C VAL A 54 -2.39 1.55 -0.64
N PRO A 55 -1.80 1.38 -1.84
CA PRO A 55 -1.69 0.08 -2.51
C PRO A 55 -1.07 -0.97 -1.57
N ALA A 56 -1.73 -2.12 -1.46
CA ALA A 56 -1.30 -3.15 -0.53
C ALA A 56 -1.96 -4.51 -0.76
N GLY A 57 -1.17 -5.58 -0.67
CA GLY A 57 -1.70 -6.94 -0.72
C GLY A 57 -0.79 -7.96 -0.07
N TYR A 58 -1.13 -9.23 -0.23
CA TYR A 58 -0.39 -10.34 0.36
C TYR A 58 0.79 -10.77 -0.49
N LEU A 59 1.85 -11.20 0.20
CA LEU A 59 3.03 -11.77 -0.45
C LEU A 59 2.70 -13.13 -1.06
N ASP A 60 2.93 -13.27 -2.35
CA ASP A 60 2.81 -14.53 -3.09
C ASP A 60 4.06 -15.41 -2.94
N PHE A 61 3.93 -16.72 -3.30
CA PHE A 61 4.99 -17.69 -3.08
C PHE A 61 6.25 -17.46 -3.93
N ASP A 62 6.10 -16.90 -5.12
CA ASP A 62 7.19 -16.77 -6.10
C ASP A 62 7.74 -15.34 -6.22
N GLU A 63 7.50 -14.49 -5.22
CA GLU A 63 7.98 -13.10 -5.21
C GLU A 63 8.68 -12.71 -3.91
N ASP A 64 9.55 -11.71 -3.97
CA ASP A 64 10.07 -11.05 -2.78
C ASP A 64 9.20 -9.84 -2.36
N LEU A 65 9.44 -9.31 -1.16
CA LEU A 65 8.67 -8.19 -0.60
C LEU A 65 8.63 -6.95 -1.50
N THR A 66 9.74 -6.67 -2.21
CA THR A 66 9.81 -5.53 -3.12
C THR A 66 8.98 -5.79 -4.37
N GLN A 67 9.02 -7.02 -4.90
CA GLN A 67 8.20 -7.42 -6.04
C GLN A 67 6.71 -7.37 -5.69
N CYS A 68 6.33 -7.86 -4.51
CA CYS A 68 4.96 -7.75 -4.00
C CYS A 68 4.48 -6.29 -3.99
N GLY A 69 5.22 -5.38 -3.37
CA GLY A 69 4.82 -3.98 -3.32
C GLY A 69 4.73 -3.31 -4.70
N MET A 70 5.60 -3.70 -5.64
CA MET A 70 5.53 -3.22 -7.03
C MET A 70 4.32 -3.78 -7.76
N ARG A 71 4.03 -5.08 -7.64
CA ARG A 71 2.90 -5.77 -8.27
C ARG A 71 1.58 -5.19 -7.78
N GLU A 72 1.37 -5.13 -6.47
CA GLU A 72 0.15 -4.59 -5.86
C GLU A 72 -0.09 -3.13 -6.26
N THR A 73 0.98 -2.30 -6.30
CA THR A 73 0.84 -0.92 -6.77
C THR A 73 0.39 -0.86 -8.22
N TYR A 74 0.96 -1.70 -9.08
CA TYR A 74 0.56 -1.76 -10.49
C TYR A 74 -0.87 -2.30 -10.66
N GLU A 75 -1.22 -3.39 -10.00
CA GLU A 75 -2.54 -4.01 -10.11
C GLU A 75 -3.65 -3.08 -9.64
N GLU A 76 -3.46 -2.41 -8.50
CA GLU A 76 -4.48 -1.54 -7.92
C GLU A 76 -4.54 -0.14 -8.53
N THR A 77 -3.45 0.34 -9.18
CA THR A 77 -3.37 1.76 -9.60
C THR A 77 -2.87 2.00 -11.02
N GLY A 78 -2.31 0.98 -11.71
CA GLY A 78 -1.66 1.11 -13.00
C GLY A 78 -0.25 1.71 -12.93
N VAL A 79 0.21 2.20 -11.76
CA VAL A 79 1.50 2.87 -11.63
C VAL A 79 2.65 1.87 -11.55
N ILE A 80 3.59 1.96 -12.48
CA ILE A 80 4.80 1.13 -12.50
C ILE A 80 5.90 1.81 -11.69
N ILE A 81 6.36 1.15 -10.63
CA ILE A 81 7.47 1.63 -9.81
C ILE A 81 8.74 0.85 -10.16
N PRO A 82 9.81 1.48 -10.68
CA PRO A 82 11.10 0.83 -10.81
C PRO A 82 11.64 0.35 -9.46
N ARG A 83 12.18 -0.86 -9.40
CA ARG A 83 12.71 -1.46 -8.16
C ARG A 83 13.67 -0.55 -7.40
N VAL A 84 14.47 0.22 -8.12
CA VAL A 84 15.46 1.16 -7.54
C VAL A 84 14.81 2.30 -6.72
N LEU A 85 13.53 2.58 -6.94
CA LEU A 85 12.78 3.60 -6.20
C LEU A 85 12.07 3.04 -4.95
N MET A 86 12.01 1.71 -4.81
CA MET A 86 11.41 1.06 -3.64
C MET A 86 12.34 1.15 -2.43
N ASN A 87 11.88 1.77 -1.37
CA ASN A 87 12.65 1.94 -0.14
C ASN A 87 11.87 1.37 1.04
N PHE A 88 12.55 0.63 1.91
CA PHE A 88 11.97 0.12 3.14
C PHE A 88 11.72 1.23 4.15
N HIS A 89 10.56 1.22 4.80
CA HIS A 89 10.23 2.13 5.89
C HIS A 89 10.17 1.43 7.24
N ALA A 90 9.26 0.46 7.40
CA ALA A 90 8.99 -0.18 8.69
C ALA A 90 8.31 -1.54 8.54
N ILE A 91 8.25 -2.29 9.64
CA ILE A 91 7.42 -3.47 9.80
C ILE A 91 6.43 -3.22 10.93
N ASN A 92 5.14 -3.35 10.63
CA ASN A 92 4.11 -3.40 11.65
C ASN A 92 3.74 -4.86 11.93
N SER A 93 4.17 -5.35 13.09
CA SER A 93 3.89 -6.72 13.54
C SER A 93 3.09 -6.76 14.85
N ILE A 94 2.65 -5.62 15.35
CA ILE A 94 1.87 -5.53 16.58
C ILE A 94 0.54 -6.23 16.35
N PRO A 95 0.17 -7.23 17.19
CA PRO A 95 -1.14 -7.85 17.10
C PRO A 95 -2.22 -6.78 17.28
N ASN A 96 -3.04 -6.60 16.28
CA ASN A 96 -4.17 -5.68 16.36
C ASN A 96 -5.44 -6.42 16.74
N MET A 97 -6.48 -5.69 17.04
CA MET A 97 -7.81 -6.23 17.36
C MET A 97 -8.56 -6.72 16.11
N SER A 98 -7.99 -6.57 14.92
CA SER A 98 -8.59 -7.05 13.68
C SER A 98 -8.45 -8.56 13.54
N GLU A 99 -9.41 -9.17 12.86
CA GLU A 99 -9.44 -10.62 12.64
C GLU A 99 -8.22 -11.13 11.88
N ASN A 100 -7.66 -10.35 10.97
CA ASN A 100 -6.59 -10.77 10.08
C ASN A 100 -5.21 -10.78 10.75
N GLN A 101 -4.94 -9.90 11.73
CA GLN A 101 -3.67 -9.83 12.46
C GLN A 101 -2.40 -9.95 11.59
N ASN A 102 -2.40 -9.34 10.40
CA ASN A 102 -1.28 -9.45 9.47
C ASN A 102 0.02 -8.87 10.04
N VAL A 103 1.14 -9.34 9.52
CA VAL A 103 2.41 -8.62 9.57
C VAL A 103 2.50 -7.79 8.30
N THR A 104 2.60 -6.48 8.42
CA THR A 104 2.68 -5.58 7.26
C THR A 104 4.07 -4.99 7.14
N VAL A 105 4.70 -5.18 5.98
CA VAL A 105 5.94 -4.50 5.60
C VAL A 105 5.58 -3.25 4.82
N ILE A 106 6.10 -2.10 5.25
CA ILE A 106 5.80 -0.81 4.66
C ILE A 106 6.99 -0.34 3.84
N TYR A 107 6.76 -0.16 2.55
CA TYR A 107 7.67 0.49 1.62
C TYR A 107 7.21 1.89 1.25
N TYR A 108 8.11 2.68 0.69
CA TYR A 108 7.77 3.93 0.05
C TYR A 108 8.56 4.13 -1.24
N ALA A 109 7.98 4.89 -2.16
CA ALA A 109 8.60 5.33 -3.39
C ALA A 109 8.31 6.82 -3.63
N VAL A 110 9.28 7.53 -4.20
CA VAL A 110 9.11 8.90 -4.69
C VAL A 110 9.27 8.85 -6.19
N LEU A 111 8.18 9.14 -6.88
CA LEU A 111 8.13 9.14 -8.33
C LEU A 111 8.75 10.42 -8.90
N PRO A 112 9.50 10.33 -10.01
CA PRO A 112 9.99 11.51 -10.74
C PRO A 112 8.84 12.23 -11.47
N GLY A 113 9.08 13.47 -11.91
CA GLY A 113 8.09 14.24 -12.66
C GLY A 113 6.95 14.76 -11.79
N THR A 114 5.75 14.78 -12.37
CA THR A 114 4.52 15.24 -11.73
C THR A 114 3.43 14.17 -11.80
N ILE A 115 2.36 14.33 -11.00
CA ILE A 115 1.21 13.42 -11.03
C ILE A 115 0.58 13.29 -12.42
N ASP A 116 0.70 14.31 -13.26
CA ASP A 116 0.15 14.32 -14.61
C ASP A 116 0.91 13.39 -15.60
N ASP A 117 2.10 12.93 -15.20
CA ASP A 117 2.90 11.99 -16.00
C ASP A 117 2.46 10.53 -15.80
N TYR A 118 1.48 10.26 -14.92
CA TYR A 118 1.04 8.92 -14.55
C TYR A 118 -0.44 8.70 -14.87
N GLU A 119 -0.69 7.72 -15.73
CA GLU A 119 -2.05 7.24 -16.01
C GLU A 119 -2.50 6.29 -14.89
N LEU A 120 -3.65 6.58 -14.29
CA LEU A 120 -4.21 5.77 -13.22
C LEU A 120 -5.29 4.84 -13.78
N THR A 121 -5.17 3.54 -13.48
CA THR A 121 -6.14 2.52 -13.88
C THR A 121 -6.19 1.38 -12.87
N SER A 122 -7.38 0.82 -12.66
CA SER A 122 -7.59 -0.40 -11.87
C SER A 122 -7.92 -1.62 -12.74
N GLU A 123 -7.66 -1.56 -14.05
CA GLU A 123 -7.98 -2.66 -14.97
C GLU A 123 -7.22 -3.96 -14.65
N HIS A 124 -6.15 -3.87 -13.86
CA HIS A 124 -5.31 -5.00 -13.48
C HIS A 124 -5.65 -5.56 -12.10
N SER A 125 -6.49 -4.86 -11.32
CA SER A 125 -6.91 -5.32 -9.99
C SER A 125 -7.91 -6.49 -10.08
N GLU A 126 -8.06 -7.22 -8.99
CA GLU A 126 -9.14 -8.20 -8.88
C GLU A 126 -10.49 -7.51 -9.07
N LYS A 127 -11.47 -8.31 -9.52
CA LYS A 127 -12.79 -7.77 -9.88
C LYS A 127 -13.42 -7.00 -8.72
N ASP A 128 -13.76 -5.75 -8.99
CA ASP A 128 -14.45 -4.84 -8.06
C ASP A 128 -13.66 -4.56 -6.75
N GLU A 129 -12.35 -4.86 -6.69
CA GLU A 129 -11.53 -4.61 -5.50
C GLU A 129 -11.22 -3.12 -5.30
N VAL A 130 -10.99 -2.39 -6.39
CA VAL A 130 -10.70 -0.96 -6.40
C VAL A 130 -11.84 -0.20 -7.08
N GLU A 131 -12.41 0.78 -6.36
CA GLU A 131 -13.52 1.62 -6.84
C GLU A 131 -13.02 2.92 -7.48
N GLU A 132 -11.97 3.52 -6.92
CA GLU A 132 -11.44 4.83 -7.33
C GLU A 132 -9.96 4.94 -7.00
N ILE A 133 -9.20 5.72 -7.78
CA ILE A 133 -7.76 5.94 -7.58
C ILE A 133 -7.49 7.42 -7.72
N MET A 134 -6.62 7.98 -6.86
CA MET A 134 -6.17 9.37 -7.01
C MET A 134 -4.79 9.62 -6.39
N PHE A 135 -4.17 10.70 -6.82
CA PHE A 135 -3.15 11.39 -6.05
C PHE A 135 -3.79 12.44 -5.16
N ILE A 136 -3.75 12.27 -3.85
CA ILE A 136 -4.29 13.24 -2.88
C ILE A 136 -3.17 14.17 -2.39
N PRO A 137 -3.34 15.51 -2.43
CA PRO A 137 -2.42 16.42 -1.77
C PRO A 137 -2.30 16.11 -0.28
N LEU A 138 -1.06 16.01 0.23
CA LEU A 138 -0.83 15.67 1.64
C LEU A 138 -1.49 16.64 2.63
N SER A 139 -1.65 17.91 2.23
CA SER A 139 -2.38 18.92 3.02
C SER A 139 -3.87 18.59 3.21
N MET A 140 -4.43 17.73 2.36
CA MET A 140 -5.85 17.39 2.37
C MET A 140 -6.16 16.12 3.18
N ILE A 141 -5.17 15.31 3.55
CA ILE A 141 -5.39 14.00 4.21
C ILE A 141 -6.26 14.12 5.48
N PHE A 142 -6.10 15.20 6.28
CA PHE A 142 -6.88 15.41 7.51
C PHE A 142 -7.94 16.51 7.41
N THR A 143 -8.09 17.16 6.27
CA THR A 143 -9.01 18.29 6.09
C THR A 143 -10.26 17.93 5.29
N THR A 144 -10.33 16.69 4.77
CA THR A 144 -11.43 16.19 3.96
C THR A 144 -12.21 15.12 4.73
N ASP A 145 -13.43 14.81 4.28
CA ASP A 145 -14.25 13.69 4.79
C ASP A 145 -13.74 12.30 4.34
N ILE A 146 -12.52 12.22 3.83
CA ILE A 146 -11.90 10.98 3.39
C ILE A 146 -11.60 10.08 4.60
N GLN A 147 -12.20 8.91 4.62
CA GLN A 147 -11.95 7.91 5.65
C GLN A 147 -10.89 6.92 5.18
N PHE A 148 -9.79 6.84 5.91
CA PHE A 148 -8.74 5.87 5.64
C PHE A 148 -8.96 4.54 6.35
N ALA A 149 -8.63 3.44 5.67
CA ALA A 149 -8.49 2.12 6.26
C ALA A 149 -7.09 1.97 6.88
N PHE A 150 -6.95 1.04 7.84
CA PHE A 150 -5.67 0.55 8.35
C PHE A 150 -4.72 1.63 8.90
N ASN A 151 -5.25 2.79 9.30
CA ASN A 151 -4.45 3.92 9.78
C ASN A 151 -3.47 4.47 8.71
N ASN A 152 -3.83 4.35 7.43
CA ASN A 152 -2.96 4.73 6.32
C ASN A 152 -2.71 6.24 6.24
N ASP A 153 -3.62 7.07 6.71
CA ASP A 153 -3.44 8.52 6.89
C ASP A 153 -2.19 8.84 7.73
N ASN A 154 -2.08 8.24 8.90
CA ASN A 154 -0.94 8.44 9.78
C ASN A 154 0.34 7.80 9.23
N ILE A 155 0.24 6.63 8.58
CA ILE A 155 1.38 5.97 7.93
C ILE A 155 1.96 6.86 6.82
N LEU A 156 1.11 7.41 5.95
CA LEU A 156 1.53 8.33 4.89
C LEU A 156 2.30 9.54 5.45
N LEU A 157 1.81 10.16 6.52
CA LEU A 157 2.49 11.31 7.11
C LEU A 157 3.78 10.94 7.83
N ASP A 158 3.83 9.79 8.51
CA ASP A 158 5.06 9.33 9.18
C ASP A 158 6.17 9.08 8.15
N VAL A 159 5.86 8.38 7.05
CA VAL A 159 6.79 8.16 5.93
C VAL A 159 7.26 9.48 5.34
N TYR A 160 6.33 10.37 5.02
CA TYR A 160 6.63 11.68 4.43
C TYR A 160 7.57 12.50 5.31
N ASN A 161 7.25 12.63 6.59
CA ASN A 161 8.05 13.41 7.54
C ASN A 161 9.46 12.83 7.72
N LYS A 162 9.59 11.49 7.80
CA LYS A 162 10.87 10.83 8.04
C LYS A 162 11.80 10.82 6.82
N HIS A 163 11.24 10.64 5.63
CA HIS A 163 12.06 10.31 4.47
C HIS A 163 12.06 11.36 3.37
N ILE A 164 11.09 12.26 3.34
CA ILE A 164 10.96 13.26 2.27
C ILE A 164 11.32 14.65 2.80
N VAL A 165 10.65 15.12 3.85
CA VAL A 165 10.93 16.46 4.44
C VAL A 165 12.36 16.53 4.98
N ASN A 166 12.80 15.51 5.72
CA ASN A 166 14.13 15.55 6.39
C ASN A 166 15.31 15.38 5.43
N LYS A 167 15.08 14.93 4.19
CA LYS A 167 16.14 14.87 3.15
C LYS A 167 16.35 16.21 2.42
N SER A 168 15.48 17.18 2.63
CA SER A 168 15.52 18.50 1.99
C SER A 168 16.30 19.54 2.83
N LYS A 169 16.91 19.13 3.94
CA LYS A 169 17.82 19.93 4.77
C LYS A 169 19.24 19.37 4.65
#